data_26ddad27b92017a840850d6ba81ac0cb
#
_entry.id   26ddad27b92017a840850d6ba81ac0cb
#
_cell.length_a   1.000
_cell.length_b   1.000
_cell.length_c   1.000
_cell.angle_alpha   90.00
_cell.angle_beta   90.00
_cell.angle_gamma   90.00
#
_symmetry.space_group_name_H-M   'P 1'
#
loop_
_entity.id
_entity.type
_entity.pdbx_description
1 polymer ?
#
loop_
_entity_poly.entity_id
_entity_poly.type
_entity_poly.pdbx_seq_one_letter_code
_entity_poly.pdbx_strand_id
1 'polypeptide(L)'
;MSSTDTSTVPGPPQPVNSRGRVIVASLIGTTVEFYDFYVYATAAVLVFPQLFFPSANETTQLLSSFAVFGVAFIARPLGSIVFGHFGDKFGRKGTLVASLLTMGIATFLIGCLPTALVPGWEFWAPALLVVMRFAQGLALGGEWSGAALLATENAPANKRAIYGTFPQLGAPIGFIIANVIFLVFSYALSPTDFMAWGWRVPFLLSAVMVIIGLYVRLKLIETPAFTKVIESNEVAKLPLGRVFKTSWRQLILGTFIMLATYVLFYLMTTFTLTYGTRPASLEAARAAAEKAGKPMTEAAAAAFVPGLGYTRNDFLWMLIAGVVFFGIFTLVSGPLAEKYGRRKMLIAVTAGIFVFGLLFVPLFSGGFIGTMALLVIGFSLMGLTFGPMGALLPELFPTNVRYTGSAVSYNFSSILGAAVAPFIAVALWEAADGSPVLVGIYLTSMAVLTLIALFVSKETRDLDYENNVA
;
A
#
# COMPACT_ATOMS: atom_id res chain seq x y z
N MET A 1 -42.23 45.45 30.02
CA MET A 1 -41.82 44.07 30.05
C MET A 1 -40.54 43.97 29.21
N SER A 2 -39.42 43.97 29.89
CA SER A 2 -38.09 43.96 29.28
C SER A 2 -37.68 42.53 29.01
N SER A 3 -37.44 42.18 27.75
CA SER A 3 -36.88 40.89 27.35
C SER A 3 -35.37 40.94 27.64
N THR A 4 -34.93 40.18 28.62
CA THR A 4 -33.52 39.93 28.93
C THR A 4 -32.94 39.04 27.85
N ASP A 5 -32.14 39.64 26.98
CA ASP A 5 -31.29 38.98 25.99
C ASP A 5 -30.19 38.22 26.75
N THR A 6 -30.33 36.91 26.87
CA THR A 6 -29.29 36.05 27.44
C THR A 6 -28.23 35.83 26.38
N SER A 7 -27.26 36.77 26.31
CA SER A 7 -26.01 36.56 25.56
C SER A 7 -25.30 35.30 26.10
N THR A 8 -25.34 34.23 25.33
CA THR A 8 -24.56 33.02 25.60
C THR A 8 -23.07 33.37 25.58
N VAL A 9 -22.46 33.39 26.76
CA VAL A 9 -20.99 33.49 26.89
C VAL A 9 -20.36 32.35 26.09
N PRO A 10 -19.46 32.64 25.14
CA PRO A 10 -18.75 31.57 24.41
C PRO A 10 -18.00 30.70 25.42
N GLY A 11 -18.27 29.40 25.42
CA GLY A 11 -17.51 28.43 26.23
C GLY A 11 -16.01 28.49 25.93
N PRO A 12 -15.14 28.07 26.86
CA PRO A 12 -13.71 28.07 26.63
C PRO A 12 -13.37 27.34 25.34
N PRO A 13 -12.40 27.83 24.51
CA PRO A 13 -12.05 27.24 23.25
C PRO A 13 -11.63 25.80 23.47
N GLN A 14 -12.29 24.86 22.76
CA GLN A 14 -11.96 23.44 22.85
C GLN A 14 -10.52 23.23 22.41
N PRO A 15 -9.75 22.33 23.06
CA PRO A 15 -8.36 22.11 22.73
C PRO A 15 -8.27 21.55 21.29
N VAL A 16 -7.60 22.29 20.41
CA VAL A 16 -7.38 21.91 19.01
C VAL A 16 -5.98 21.36 18.86
N ASN A 17 -5.82 20.23 18.15
CA ASN A 17 -4.51 19.71 17.81
C ASN A 17 -3.74 20.73 16.96
N SER A 18 -2.47 21.00 17.28
CA SER A 18 -1.64 21.81 16.40
C SER A 18 -1.44 21.10 15.06
N ARG A 19 -1.41 21.85 13.95
CA ARG A 19 -1.23 21.29 12.59
C ARG A 19 -0.01 20.38 12.48
N GLY A 20 1.12 20.76 13.09
CA GLY A 20 2.32 19.94 13.13
C GLY A 20 2.11 18.60 13.84
N ARG A 21 1.35 18.58 14.94
CA ARG A 21 1.02 17.33 15.67
C ARG A 21 0.17 16.39 14.82
N VAL A 22 -0.81 16.92 14.08
CA VAL A 22 -1.65 16.13 13.16
C VAL A 22 -0.82 15.52 12.04
N ILE A 23 0.06 16.31 11.41
CA ILE A 23 0.96 15.84 10.35
C ILE A 23 1.86 14.71 10.85
N VAL A 24 2.56 14.92 11.95
CA VAL A 24 3.49 13.94 12.54
C VAL A 24 2.75 12.66 12.95
N ALA A 25 1.58 12.79 13.55
CA ALA A 25 0.79 11.65 13.97
C ALA A 25 0.25 10.84 12.78
N SER A 26 -0.22 11.51 11.74
CA SER A 26 -0.65 10.84 10.49
C SER A 26 0.51 10.14 9.81
N LEU A 27 1.68 10.80 9.72
CA LEU A 27 2.89 10.22 9.13
C LEU A 27 3.37 8.99 9.89
N ILE A 28 3.48 9.06 11.21
CA ILE A 28 3.92 7.92 12.04
C ILE A 28 2.90 6.77 11.95
N GLY A 29 1.60 7.08 12.03
CA GLY A 29 0.54 6.07 11.92
C GLY A 29 0.63 5.29 10.61
N THR A 30 0.67 6.01 9.47
CA THR A 30 0.79 5.38 8.16
C THR A 30 2.14 4.69 7.93
N THR A 31 3.24 5.19 8.54
CA THR A 31 4.54 4.51 8.48
C THR A 31 4.50 3.14 9.14
N VAL A 32 3.89 3.01 10.31
CA VAL A 32 3.73 1.72 11.02
C VAL A 32 2.86 0.78 10.20
N GLU A 33 1.75 1.29 9.66
CA GLU A 33 0.84 0.52 8.81
C GLU A 33 1.55 -0.03 7.56
N PHE A 34 2.26 0.82 6.84
CA PHE A 34 2.99 0.41 5.64
C PHE A 34 4.19 -0.48 5.94
N TYR A 35 4.88 -0.27 7.08
CA TYR A 35 5.95 -1.16 7.51
C TYR A 35 5.49 -2.61 7.62
N ASP A 36 4.42 -2.88 8.36
CA ASP A 36 3.87 -4.22 8.55
C ASP A 36 3.47 -4.86 7.22
N PHE A 37 2.97 -4.04 6.31
CA PHE A 37 2.57 -4.48 5.00
C PHE A 37 3.77 -4.86 4.10
N TYR A 38 4.85 -4.07 4.14
CA TYR A 38 6.03 -4.31 3.31
C TYR A 38 6.96 -5.40 3.85
N VAL A 39 7.00 -5.60 5.16
CA VAL A 39 7.66 -6.79 5.74
C VAL A 39 7.07 -8.05 5.12
N TYR A 40 5.75 -8.14 5.03
CA TYR A 40 5.09 -9.27 4.38
C TYR A 40 5.41 -9.32 2.88
N ALA A 41 5.31 -8.21 2.16
CA ALA A 41 5.54 -8.15 0.72
C ALA A 41 6.95 -8.64 0.33
N THR A 42 7.98 -8.21 1.08
CA THR A 42 9.36 -8.64 0.87
C THR A 42 9.53 -10.12 1.20
N ALA A 43 8.95 -10.62 2.30
CA ALA A 43 8.99 -12.03 2.66
C ALA A 43 8.22 -12.91 1.65
N ALA A 44 7.14 -12.41 1.06
CA ALA A 44 6.36 -13.12 0.04
C ALA A 44 7.16 -13.42 -1.23
N VAL A 45 8.20 -12.62 -1.51
CA VAL A 45 9.14 -12.88 -2.62
C VAL A 45 10.32 -13.74 -2.16
N LEU A 46 10.94 -13.38 -1.03
CA LEU A 46 12.26 -13.89 -0.67
C LEU A 46 12.25 -15.13 0.24
N VAL A 47 11.15 -15.38 0.96
CA VAL A 47 11.10 -16.34 2.07
C VAL A 47 9.94 -17.32 1.96
N PHE A 48 8.72 -16.82 1.83
CA PHE A 48 7.52 -17.65 1.92
C PHE A 48 7.37 -18.70 0.82
N PRO A 49 7.80 -18.47 -0.44
CA PRO A 49 7.74 -19.50 -1.45
C PRO A 49 8.40 -20.82 -1.02
N GLN A 50 9.58 -20.73 -0.41
CA GLN A 50 10.35 -21.89 0.00
C GLN A 50 9.91 -22.50 1.35
N LEU A 51 9.48 -21.66 2.30
CA LEU A 51 9.22 -22.09 3.67
C LEU A 51 7.75 -22.44 3.95
N PHE A 52 6.82 -21.85 3.23
CA PHE A 52 5.38 -22.04 3.46
C PHE A 52 4.68 -22.76 2.30
N PHE A 53 5.24 -22.71 1.09
CA PHE A 53 4.64 -23.29 -0.12
C PHE A 53 5.60 -24.19 -0.88
N PRO A 54 6.28 -25.15 -0.20
CA PRO A 54 7.25 -26.02 -0.90
C PRO A 54 6.57 -26.79 -2.02
N SER A 55 7.13 -26.69 -3.22
CA SER A 55 6.67 -27.36 -4.44
C SER A 55 7.89 -27.66 -5.33
N ALA A 56 7.76 -28.61 -6.25
CA ALA A 56 8.80 -28.88 -7.24
C ALA A 56 8.95 -27.74 -8.27
N ASN A 57 7.92 -26.90 -8.44
CA ASN A 57 7.91 -25.77 -9.37
C ASN A 57 8.01 -24.45 -8.61
N GLU A 58 9.08 -23.69 -8.82
CA GLU A 58 9.34 -22.41 -8.16
C GLU A 58 8.28 -21.33 -8.48
N THR A 59 7.74 -21.33 -9.71
CA THR A 59 6.66 -20.40 -10.08
C THR A 59 5.40 -20.70 -9.28
N THR A 60 5.06 -21.98 -9.08
CA THR A 60 3.92 -22.39 -8.23
C THR A 60 4.12 -21.95 -6.79
N GLN A 61 5.32 -22.08 -6.24
CA GLN A 61 5.65 -21.57 -4.90
C GLN A 61 5.40 -20.07 -4.79
N LEU A 62 5.90 -19.32 -5.76
CA LEU A 62 5.80 -17.86 -5.80
C LEU A 62 4.35 -17.40 -5.98
N LEU A 63 3.60 -17.99 -6.91
CA LEU A 63 2.20 -17.68 -7.15
C LEU A 63 1.33 -18.01 -5.93
N SER A 64 1.61 -19.11 -5.23
CA SER A 64 0.92 -19.45 -3.97
C SER A 64 1.19 -18.40 -2.89
N SER A 65 2.42 -17.93 -2.76
CA SER A 65 2.79 -16.85 -1.85
C SER A 65 2.07 -15.54 -2.18
N PHE A 66 1.95 -15.21 -3.47
CA PHE A 66 1.22 -14.01 -3.91
C PHE A 66 -0.29 -14.13 -3.78
N ALA A 67 -0.85 -15.33 -3.93
CA ALA A 67 -2.27 -15.55 -3.64
C ALA A 67 -2.61 -15.19 -2.19
N VAL A 68 -1.78 -15.64 -1.25
CA VAL A 68 -1.93 -15.28 0.18
C VAL A 68 -1.67 -13.78 0.42
N PHE A 69 -0.71 -13.18 -0.28
CA PHE A 69 -0.51 -11.74 -0.24
C PHE A 69 -1.78 -10.98 -0.65
N GLY A 70 -2.48 -11.44 -1.67
CA GLY A 70 -3.73 -10.86 -2.17
C GLY A 70 -4.89 -10.91 -1.17
N VAL A 71 -4.91 -11.89 -0.26
CA VAL A 71 -5.98 -12.08 0.74
C VAL A 71 -6.22 -10.82 1.57
N ALA A 72 -5.16 -10.10 1.97
CA ALA A 72 -5.32 -8.88 2.74
C ALA A 72 -6.12 -7.80 2.00
N PHE A 73 -5.94 -7.67 0.70
CA PHE A 73 -6.68 -6.67 -0.09
C PHE A 73 -8.15 -7.02 -0.22
N ILE A 74 -8.48 -8.32 -0.33
CA ILE A 74 -9.85 -8.81 -0.36
C ILE A 74 -10.53 -8.59 1.01
N ALA A 75 -9.78 -8.70 2.10
CA ALA A 75 -10.29 -8.46 3.45
C ALA A 75 -10.53 -6.98 3.77
N ARG A 76 -9.85 -6.03 3.11
CA ARG A 76 -9.98 -4.58 3.39
C ARG A 76 -11.41 -4.02 3.30
N PRO A 77 -12.21 -4.28 2.26
CA PRO A 77 -13.60 -3.83 2.21
C PRO A 77 -14.44 -4.33 3.39
N LEU A 78 -14.24 -5.59 3.80
CA LEU A 78 -14.88 -6.15 4.99
C LEU A 78 -14.43 -5.44 6.26
N GLY A 79 -13.14 -5.15 6.36
CA GLY A 79 -12.56 -4.35 7.44
C GLY A 79 -13.17 -2.95 7.54
N SER A 80 -13.38 -2.28 6.41
CA SER A 80 -14.05 -0.96 6.37
C SER A 80 -15.46 -1.03 6.98
N ILE A 81 -16.20 -2.10 6.74
CA ILE A 81 -17.55 -2.31 7.29
C ILE A 81 -17.45 -2.58 8.79
N VAL A 82 -16.59 -3.51 9.19
CA VAL A 82 -16.46 -3.94 10.59
C VAL A 82 -15.95 -2.78 11.46
N PHE A 83 -14.80 -2.21 11.13
CA PHE A 83 -14.21 -1.13 11.90
C PHE A 83 -14.98 0.19 11.77
N GLY A 84 -15.66 0.44 10.64
CA GLY A 84 -16.59 1.54 10.49
C GLY A 84 -17.76 1.44 11.45
N HIS A 85 -18.42 0.27 11.52
CA HIS A 85 -19.54 0.04 12.44
C HIS A 85 -19.12 0.19 13.92
N PHE A 86 -17.97 -0.37 14.29
CA PHE A 86 -17.46 -0.23 15.65
C PHE A 86 -16.98 1.20 15.96
N GLY A 87 -16.44 1.91 14.96
CA GLY A 87 -16.04 3.32 15.08
C GLY A 87 -17.21 4.23 15.39
N ASP A 88 -18.34 3.99 14.75
CA ASP A 88 -19.57 4.73 14.99
C ASP A 88 -20.20 4.41 16.36
N LYS A 89 -19.99 3.20 16.88
CA LYS A 89 -20.58 2.75 18.15
C LYS A 89 -19.70 3.05 19.38
N PHE A 90 -18.38 2.86 19.27
CA PHE A 90 -17.42 2.94 20.39
C PHE A 90 -16.45 4.13 20.28
N GLY A 91 -16.56 4.95 19.23
CA GLY A 91 -15.69 6.08 18.95
C GLY A 91 -14.51 5.74 18.05
N ARG A 92 -14.07 6.74 17.25
CA ARG A 92 -13.00 6.58 16.26
C ARG A 92 -11.65 6.22 16.90
N LYS A 93 -11.33 6.82 18.05
CA LYS A 93 -10.06 6.55 18.75
C LYS A 93 -9.93 5.09 19.18
N GLY A 94 -10.98 4.53 19.77
CA GLY A 94 -11.00 3.11 20.18
C GLY A 94 -10.85 2.17 18.99
N THR A 95 -11.52 2.48 17.89
CA THR A 95 -11.48 1.69 16.65
C THR A 95 -10.09 1.74 15.99
N LEU A 96 -9.46 2.92 15.93
CA LEU A 96 -8.09 3.08 15.41
C LEU A 96 -7.05 2.32 16.25
N VAL A 97 -7.23 2.29 17.57
CA VAL A 97 -6.37 1.50 18.47
C VAL A 97 -6.59 0.00 18.23
N ALA A 98 -7.84 -0.46 18.12
CA ALA A 98 -8.16 -1.86 17.85
C ALA A 98 -7.63 -2.32 16.47
N SER A 99 -7.76 -1.48 15.43
CA SER A 99 -7.20 -1.73 14.11
C SER A 99 -5.68 -1.90 14.17
N LEU A 100 -4.96 -0.95 14.77
CA LEU A 100 -3.51 -1.01 14.92
C LEU A 100 -3.05 -2.26 15.69
N LEU A 101 -3.73 -2.60 16.78
CA LEU A 101 -3.43 -3.80 17.56
C LEU A 101 -3.68 -5.07 16.77
N THR A 102 -4.81 -5.16 16.05
CA THR A 102 -5.13 -6.34 15.22
C THR A 102 -4.06 -6.55 14.15
N MET A 103 -3.65 -5.47 13.46
CA MET A 103 -2.63 -5.54 12.42
C MET A 103 -1.27 -5.95 12.98
N GLY A 104 -0.80 -5.27 14.02
CA GLY A 104 0.52 -5.54 14.58
C GLY A 104 0.62 -6.89 15.28
N ILE A 105 -0.43 -7.34 15.98
CA ILE A 105 -0.48 -8.69 16.55
C ILE A 105 -0.44 -9.74 15.43
N ALA A 106 -1.21 -9.57 14.36
CA ALA A 106 -1.18 -10.49 13.23
C ALA A 106 0.21 -10.54 12.59
N THR A 107 0.87 -9.39 12.37
CA THR A 107 2.24 -9.32 11.85
C THR A 107 3.23 -10.00 12.77
N PHE A 108 3.18 -9.73 14.06
CA PHE A 108 4.04 -10.37 15.07
C PHE A 108 3.86 -11.89 15.06
N LEU A 109 2.62 -12.38 15.04
CA LEU A 109 2.31 -13.81 15.03
C LEU A 109 2.81 -14.51 13.77
N ILE A 110 2.84 -13.84 12.60
CA ILE A 110 3.47 -14.40 11.39
C ILE A 110 4.95 -14.73 11.69
N GLY A 111 5.67 -13.86 12.38
CA GLY A 111 7.05 -14.12 12.79
C GLY A 111 7.21 -15.32 13.74
N CYS A 112 6.16 -15.70 14.46
CA CYS A 112 6.15 -16.83 15.38
C CYS A 112 5.71 -18.15 14.75
N LEU A 113 5.14 -18.15 13.52
CA LEU A 113 4.60 -19.34 12.89
C LEU A 113 5.70 -20.39 12.63
N PRO A 114 5.44 -21.68 12.87
CA PRO A 114 6.22 -22.75 12.26
C PRO A 114 6.14 -22.69 10.74
N THR A 115 7.12 -23.24 10.05
CA THR A 115 7.11 -23.33 8.59
C THR A 115 6.47 -24.64 8.14
N ALA A 116 6.06 -24.74 6.87
CA ALA A 116 5.52 -25.97 6.30
C ALA A 116 6.58 -27.10 6.17
N LEU A 117 7.85 -26.80 6.43
CA LEU A 117 8.93 -27.78 6.46
C LEU A 117 9.00 -28.55 7.79
N VAL A 118 8.26 -28.13 8.82
CA VAL A 118 8.18 -28.84 10.11
C VAL A 118 7.14 -29.96 10.00
N PRO A 119 7.49 -31.22 10.33
CA PRO A 119 6.54 -32.32 10.27
C PRO A 119 5.23 -32.06 11.01
N GLY A 120 4.11 -32.27 10.34
CA GLY A 120 2.75 -32.00 10.86
C GLY A 120 2.27 -30.56 10.67
N TRP A 121 3.10 -29.68 10.12
CA TRP A 121 2.75 -28.27 9.85
C TRP A 121 2.55 -27.96 8.37
N GLU A 122 2.63 -28.94 7.48
CA GLU A 122 2.55 -28.77 6.03
C GLU A 122 1.27 -28.05 5.59
N PHE A 123 0.14 -28.35 6.27
CA PHE A 123 -1.14 -27.72 6.03
C PHE A 123 -1.37 -26.49 6.93
N TRP A 124 -1.03 -26.62 8.23
CA TRP A 124 -1.37 -25.59 9.21
C TRP A 124 -0.57 -24.31 9.05
N ALA A 125 0.70 -24.38 8.65
CA ALA A 125 1.53 -23.20 8.48
C ALA A 125 0.99 -22.26 7.38
N PRO A 126 0.71 -22.72 6.15
CA PRO A 126 0.05 -21.91 5.14
C PRO A 126 -1.34 -21.42 5.55
N ALA A 127 -2.15 -22.28 6.19
CA ALA A 127 -3.50 -21.92 6.63
C ALA A 127 -3.49 -20.79 7.65
N LEU A 128 -2.63 -20.85 8.67
CA LEU A 128 -2.48 -19.80 9.67
C LEU A 128 -1.89 -18.51 9.05
N LEU A 129 -0.98 -18.62 8.09
CA LEU A 129 -0.48 -17.47 7.35
C LEU A 129 -1.62 -16.74 6.62
N VAL A 130 -2.55 -17.46 5.99
CA VAL A 130 -3.77 -16.90 5.36
C VAL A 130 -4.64 -16.20 6.40
N VAL A 131 -4.87 -16.82 7.57
CA VAL A 131 -5.69 -16.23 8.66
C VAL A 131 -5.05 -14.93 9.16
N MET A 132 -3.74 -14.92 9.42
CA MET A 132 -3.04 -13.71 9.85
C MET A 132 -3.08 -12.62 8.78
N ARG A 133 -2.94 -13.00 7.51
CA ARG A 133 -3.03 -12.08 6.39
C ARG A 133 -4.43 -11.48 6.22
N PHE A 134 -5.46 -12.27 6.42
CA PHE A 134 -6.84 -11.81 6.45
C PHE A 134 -7.08 -10.82 7.61
N ALA A 135 -6.57 -11.12 8.81
CA ALA A 135 -6.66 -10.22 9.97
C ALA A 135 -5.95 -8.87 9.72
N GLN A 136 -4.75 -8.88 9.10
CA GLN A 136 -4.07 -7.66 8.68
C GLN A 136 -4.94 -6.84 7.70
N GLY A 137 -5.54 -7.50 6.71
CA GLY A 137 -6.41 -6.83 5.74
C GLY A 137 -7.65 -6.23 6.38
N LEU A 138 -8.31 -6.93 7.29
CA LEU A 138 -9.44 -6.38 8.05
C LEU A 138 -9.05 -5.11 8.79
N ALA A 139 -7.91 -5.12 9.48
CA ALA A 139 -7.42 -3.97 10.23
C ALA A 139 -7.23 -2.73 9.35
N LEU A 140 -6.66 -2.90 8.17
CA LEU A 140 -6.33 -1.81 7.24
C LEU A 140 -7.53 -1.14 6.57
N GLY A 141 -8.71 -1.76 6.58
CA GLY A 141 -9.83 -1.42 5.70
C GLY A 141 -10.36 0.01 5.77
N GLY A 142 -10.27 0.69 6.92
CA GLY A 142 -10.80 2.06 7.09
C GLY A 142 -9.74 3.11 7.40
N GLU A 143 -8.50 2.74 7.61
CA GLU A 143 -7.49 3.61 8.23
C GLU A 143 -6.95 4.69 7.30
N TRP A 144 -6.64 4.34 6.05
CA TRP A 144 -6.07 5.27 5.07
C TRP A 144 -6.94 6.51 4.84
N SER A 145 -8.24 6.32 4.60
CA SER A 145 -9.16 7.43 4.37
C SER A 145 -9.29 8.35 5.59
N GLY A 146 -9.22 7.78 6.79
CA GLY A 146 -9.20 8.55 8.03
C GLY A 146 -7.96 9.44 8.14
N ALA A 147 -6.79 8.93 7.83
CA ALA A 147 -5.53 9.69 7.85
C ALA A 147 -5.51 10.78 6.78
N ALA A 148 -5.98 10.46 5.56
CA ALA A 148 -6.07 11.42 4.46
C ALA A 148 -7.04 12.57 4.77
N LEU A 149 -8.23 12.26 5.29
CA LEU A 149 -9.23 13.26 5.69
C LEU A 149 -8.73 14.11 6.86
N LEU A 150 -8.12 13.50 7.88
CA LEU A 150 -7.56 14.23 9.00
C LEU A 150 -6.55 15.30 8.54
N ALA A 151 -5.68 14.94 7.58
CA ALA A 151 -4.69 15.84 7.03
C ALA A 151 -5.33 16.95 6.17
N THR A 152 -6.27 16.60 5.28
CA THR A 152 -6.86 17.54 4.32
C THR A 152 -7.91 18.46 4.94
N GLU A 153 -8.68 18.00 5.92
CA GLU A 153 -9.66 18.84 6.65
C GLU A 153 -9.01 19.88 7.57
N ASN A 154 -7.79 19.59 8.08
CA ASN A 154 -7.02 20.56 8.86
C ASN A 154 -6.12 21.47 8.00
N ALA A 155 -6.13 21.29 6.68
CA ALA A 155 -5.34 22.07 5.73
C ALA A 155 -6.03 23.40 5.38
N PRO A 156 -5.26 24.49 5.11
CA PRO A 156 -5.81 25.66 4.43
C PRO A 156 -6.40 25.28 3.08
N ALA A 157 -7.46 25.97 2.64
CA ALA A 157 -8.21 25.64 1.42
C ALA A 157 -7.33 25.45 0.17
N ASN A 158 -6.27 26.25 0.03
CA ASN A 158 -5.33 26.22 -1.11
C ASN A 158 -4.08 25.36 -0.87
N LYS A 159 -4.07 24.46 0.15
CA LYS A 159 -2.93 23.60 0.51
C LYS A 159 -3.34 22.16 0.81
N ARG A 160 -4.54 21.76 0.43
CA ARG A 160 -5.07 20.41 0.71
C ARG A 160 -4.24 19.30 0.10
N ALA A 161 -3.81 19.45 -1.16
CA ALA A 161 -2.95 18.45 -1.80
C ALA A 161 -1.59 18.36 -1.11
N ILE A 162 -1.01 19.50 -0.68
CA ILE A 162 0.25 19.51 0.07
C ILE A 162 0.09 18.76 1.40
N TYR A 163 -0.95 19.05 2.18
CA TYR A 163 -1.19 18.37 3.45
C TYR A 163 -1.53 16.88 3.25
N GLY A 164 -2.24 16.55 2.18
CA GLY A 164 -2.55 15.17 1.80
C GLY A 164 -1.32 14.31 1.44
N THR A 165 -0.17 14.92 1.10
CA THR A 165 1.06 14.16 0.82
C THR A 165 1.73 13.61 2.08
N PHE A 166 1.53 14.22 3.25
CA PHE A 166 2.20 13.78 4.47
C PHE A 166 1.80 12.37 4.93
N PRO A 167 0.52 12.00 4.99
CA PRO A 167 0.15 10.60 5.24
C PRO A 167 0.72 9.63 4.19
N GLN A 168 0.86 10.07 2.94
CA GLN A 168 1.40 9.24 1.86
C GLN A 168 2.89 8.95 1.99
N LEU A 169 3.65 9.82 2.68
CA LEU A 169 5.07 9.57 2.97
C LEU A 169 5.31 8.37 3.89
N GLY A 170 4.30 7.93 4.62
CA GLY A 170 4.38 6.68 5.39
C GLY A 170 4.76 5.48 4.54
N ALA A 171 4.32 5.44 3.27
CA ALA A 171 4.62 4.35 2.36
C ALA A 171 6.14 4.23 2.04
N PRO A 172 6.84 5.24 1.48
CA PRO A 172 8.26 5.12 1.23
C PRO A 172 9.09 4.93 2.51
N ILE A 173 8.73 5.57 3.61
CA ILE A 173 9.46 5.44 4.89
C ILE A 173 9.27 4.01 5.44
N GLY A 174 8.06 3.49 5.48
CA GLY A 174 7.78 2.12 5.93
C GLY A 174 8.50 1.07 5.08
N PHE A 175 8.55 1.28 3.75
CA PHE A 175 9.27 0.40 2.83
C PHE A 175 10.78 0.39 3.11
N ILE A 176 11.39 1.56 3.29
CA ILE A 176 12.82 1.67 3.60
C ILE A 176 13.13 0.98 4.92
N ILE A 177 12.37 1.25 5.99
CA ILE A 177 12.59 0.63 7.30
C ILE A 177 12.49 -0.89 7.19
N ALA A 178 11.44 -1.43 6.57
CA ALA A 178 11.24 -2.86 6.42
C ALA A 178 12.42 -3.53 5.69
N ASN A 179 12.83 -2.97 4.54
CA ASN A 179 13.88 -3.57 3.72
C ASN A 179 15.29 -3.36 4.30
N VAL A 180 15.55 -2.26 5.01
CA VAL A 180 16.81 -2.07 5.75
C VAL A 180 16.95 -3.14 6.83
N ILE A 181 15.88 -3.47 7.56
CA ILE A 181 15.91 -4.54 8.57
C ILE A 181 16.21 -5.89 7.90
N PHE A 182 15.55 -6.21 6.78
CA PHE A 182 15.87 -7.42 6.00
C PHE A 182 17.33 -7.46 5.57
N LEU A 183 17.90 -6.34 5.08
CA LEU A 183 19.30 -6.23 4.70
C LEU A 183 20.24 -6.44 5.88
N VAL A 184 20.00 -5.79 7.01
CA VAL A 184 20.83 -5.93 8.22
C VAL A 184 20.95 -7.39 8.62
N PHE A 185 19.84 -8.11 8.69
CA PHE A 185 19.84 -9.53 9.06
C PHE A 185 20.38 -10.44 7.93
N SER A 186 20.23 -10.05 6.66
CA SER A 186 20.83 -10.77 5.54
C SER A 186 22.34 -10.64 5.48
N TYR A 187 22.93 -9.53 5.97
CA TYR A 187 24.38 -9.37 6.08
C TYR A 187 24.95 -9.95 7.39
N ALA A 188 24.20 -9.87 8.49
CA ALA A 188 24.66 -10.32 9.79
C ALA A 188 24.63 -11.85 9.93
N LEU A 189 23.83 -12.55 9.15
CA LEU A 189 23.58 -13.98 9.26
C LEU A 189 24.05 -14.73 8.00
N SER A 190 24.39 -16.01 8.19
CA SER A 190 24.58 -16.91 7.05
C SER A 190 23.27 -17.06 6.28
N PRO A 191 23.27 -17.40 4.97
CA PRO A 191 22.05 -17.69 4.22
C PRO A 191 21.17 -18.76 4.89
N THR A 192 21.80 -19.76 5.52
CA THR A 192 21.12 -20.83 6.26
C THR A 192 20.41 -20.30 7.49
N ASP A 193 21.11 -19.50 8.33
CA ASP A 193 20.56 -18.91 9.54
C ASP A 193 19.48 -17.89 9.22
N PHE A 194 19.67 -17.10 8.15
CA PHE A 194 18.66 -16.18 7.69
C PHE A 194 17.34 -16.91 7.34
N MET A 195 17.42 -18.01 6.60
CA MET A 195 16.24 -18.81 6.25
C MET A 195 15.69 -19.62 7.42
N ALA A 196 16.51 -19.98 8.40
CA ALA A 196 16.06 -20.71 9.58
C ALA A 196 15.27 -19.80 10.55
N TRP A 197 15.79 -18.60 10.86
CA TRP A 197 15.18 -17.71 11.85
C TRP A 197 15.28 -16.21 11.53
N GLY A 198 16.30 -15.76 10.79
CA GLY A 198 16.60 -14.33 10.59
C GLY A 198 15.45 -13.57 9.93
N TRP A 199 14.70 -14.19 9.02
CA TRP A 199 13.54 -13.62 8.36
C TRP A 199 12.38 -13.27 9.32
N ARG A 200 12.37 -13.86 10.52
CA ARG A 200 11.33 -13.64 11.52
C ARG A 200 11.47 -12.28 12.21
N VAL A 201 12.70 -11.78 12.31
CA VAL A 201 13.01 -10.56 13.07
C VAL A 201 12.24 -9.32 12.57
N PRO A 202 12.15 -9.04 11.28
CA PRO A 202 11.32 -7.94 10.79
C PRO A 202 9.85 -8.03 11.25
N PHE A 203 9.28 -9.24 11.31
CA PHE A 203 7.92 -9.45 11.82
C PHE A 203 7.81 -9.24 13.32
N LEU A 204 8.77 -9.72 14.09
CA LEU A 204 8.81 -9.55 15.55
C LEU A 204 9.00 -8.09 15.97
N LEU A 205 9.74 -7.31 15.18
CA LEU A 205 9.92 -5.86 15.39
C LEU A 205 8.65 -5.05 15.15
N SER A 206 7.62 -5.62 14.52
CA SER A 206 6.29 -5.04 14.44
C SER A 206 5.72 -4.68 15.83
N ALA A 207 6.03 -5.47 16.87
CA ALA A 207 5.65 -5.14 18.24
C ALA A 207 6.16 -3.76 18.69
N VAL A 208 7.39 -3.40 18.34
CA VAL A 208 7.98 -2.09 18.64
C VAL A 208 7.25 -0.99 17.85
N MET A 209 6.97 -1.24 16.56
CA MET A 209 6.23 -0.31 15.72
C MET A 209 4.82 -0.06 16.25
N VAL A 210 4.13 -1.09 16.72
CA VAL A 210 2.81 -0.97 17.36
C VAL A 210 2.86 -0.12 18.62
N ILE A 211 3.87 -0.30 19.48
CA ILE A 211 4.03 0.50 20.70
C ILE A 211 4.21 1.99 20.33
N ILE A 212 5.04 2.29 19.33
CA ILE A 212 5.24 3.66 18.83
C ILE A 212 3.93 4.23 18.28
N GLY A 213 3.23 3.48 17.43
CA GLY A 213 1.95 3.88 16.85
C GLY A 213 0.87 4.14 17.90
N LEU A 214 0.78 3.25 18.90
CA LEU A 214 -0.14 3.39 20.05
C LEU A 214 0.15 4.66 20.86
N TYR A 215 1.42 4.88 21.21
CA TYR A 215 1.83 6.07 21.95
C TYR A 215 1.41 7.37 21.24
N VAL A 216 1.61 7.42 19.94
CA VAL A 216 1.25 8.59 19.13
C VAL A 216 -0.27 8.76 19.06
N ARG A 217 -1.03 7.67 18.83
CA ARG A 217 -2.51 7.74 18.71
C ARG A 217 -3.20 8.07 20.03
N LEU A 218 -2.69 7.58 21.14
CA LEU A 218 -3.25 7.88 22.46
C LEU A 218 -3.11 9.36 22.82
N LYS A 219 -2.09 10.06 22.28
CA LYS A 219 -1.88 11.52 22.49
C LYS A 219 -2.69 12.42 21.56
N LEU A 220 -3.36 11.88 20.53
CA LEU A 220 -4.26 12.65 19.69
C LEU A 220 -5.56 12.95 20.45
N ILE A 221 -5.99 14.21 20.38
CA ILE A 221 -7.30 14.66 20.87
C ILE A 221 -8.28 14.49 19.70
N GLU A 222 -9.49 14.01 19.94
CA GLU A 222 -10.50 13.90 18.90
C GLU A 222 -10.81 15.28 18.28
N THR A 223 -11.13 15.28 16.97
CA THR A 223 -11.39 16.55 16.27
C THR A 223 -12.73 17.15 16.73
N PRO A 224 -12.82 18.49 16.91
CA PRO A 224 -14.07 19.15 17.29
C PRO A 224 -15.23 18.85 16.32
N ALA A 225 -14.94 18.64 15.04
CA ALA A 225 -15.92 18.25 14.04
C ALA A 225 -16.57 16.89 14.34
N PHE A 226 -15.78 15.92 14.83
CA PHE A 226 -16.31 14.60 15.19
C PHE A 226 -17.08 14.61 16.51
N THR A 227 -16.63 15.41 17.49
CA THR A 227 -17.34 15.60 18.75
C THR A 227 -18.75 16.14 18.49
N LYS A 228 -18.90 17.11 17.57
CA LYS A 228 -20.21 17.63 17.15
C LYS A 228 -21.10 16.56 16.50
N VAL A 229 -20.55 15.66 15.69
CA VAL A 229 -21.33 14.58 15.06
C VAL A 229 -21.82 13.56 16.10
N ILE A 230 -21.01 13.28 17.14
CA ILE A 230 -21.44 12.42 18.26
C ILE A 230 -22.55 13.11 19.07
N GLU A 231 -22.40 14.40 19.37
CA GLU A 231 -23.37 15.18 20.14
C GLU A 231 -24.70 15.38 19.40
N SER A 232 -24.69 15.46 18.05
CA SER A 232 -25.91 15.64 17.24
C SER A 232 -26.70 14.36 17.00
N ASN A 233 -26.20 13.19 17.40
CA ASN A 233 -26.80 11.87 17.11
C ASN A 233 -27.05 11.62 15.61
N GLU A 234 -26.41 12.37 14.71
CA GLU A 234 -26.50 12.25 13.24
C GLU A 234 -25.57 11.18 12.67
N VAL A 235 -25.23 10.17 13.46
CA VAL A 235 -24.43 9.03 13.01
C VAL A 235 -25.24 8.29 11.94
N ALA A 236 -24.79 8.42 10.70
CA ALA A 236 -25.48 7.86 9.55
C ALA A 236 -25.58 6.33 9.67
N LYS A 237 -26.80 5.83 9.72
CA LYS A 237 -27.08 4.39 9.59
C LYS A 237 -26.58 3.90 8.24
N LEU A 238 -25.41 3.20 8.21
CA LEU A 238 -24.78 2.55 7.06
C LEU A 238 -24.64 3.43 5.79
N PRO A 239 -23.53 4.21 5.67
CA PRO A 239 -23.29 5.07 4.50
C PRO A 239 -23.08 4.28 3.20
N LEU A 240 -22.68 3.00 3.26
CA LEU A 240 -22.39 2.15 2.10
C LEU A 240 -23.54 2.10 1.09
N GLY A 241 -24.75 1.80 1.53
CA GLY A 241 -25.92 1.75 0.63
C GLY A 241 -26.19 3.09 -0.06
N ARG A 242 -25.89 4.20 0.62
CA ARG A 242 -26.05 5.56 0.08
C ARG A 242 -24.97 5.84 -0.97
N VAL A 243 -23.70 5.49 -0.72
CA VAL A 243 -22.61 5.62 -1.70
C VAL A 243 -22.95 4.90 -3.01
N PHE A 244 -23.40 3.64 -2.93
CA PHE A 244 -23.76 2.88 -4.14
C PHE A 244 -24.97 3.46 -4.88
N LYS A 245 -25.92 4.08 -4.18
CA LYS A 245 -27.13 4.66 -4.81
C LYS A 245 -26.87 6.05 -5.41
N THR A 246 -26.15 6.92 -4.68
CA THR A 246 -26.02 8.33 -5.06
C THR A 246 -24.69 8.69 -5.70
N SER A 247 -23.61 7.94 -5.42
CA SER A 247 -22.22 8.29 -5.81
C SER A 247 -21.51 7.15 -6.57
N TRP A 248 -22.26 6.25 -7.22
CA TRP A 248 -21.67 5.10 -7.93
C TRP A 248 -20.70 5.50 -9.05
N ARG A 249 -20.97 6.63 -9.75
CA ARG A 249 -20.09 7.16 -10.79
C ARG A 249 -18.75 7.59 -10.21
N GLN A 250 -18.77 8.34 -9.10
CA GLN A 250 -17.58 8.77 -8.38
C GLN A 250 -16.80 7.57 -7.84
N LEU A 251 -17.51 6.53 -7.38
CA LEU A 251 -16.91 5.29 -6.92
C LEU A 251 -16.11 4.60 -8.03
N ILE A 252 -16.71 4.42 -9.20
CA ILE A 252 -16.04 3.84 -10.37
C ILE A 252 -14.85 4.72 -10.78
N LEU A 253 -15.06 6.03 -10.93
CA LEU A 253 -13.99 6.95 -11.33
C LEU A 253 -12.82 6.90 -10.33
N GLY A 254 -13.09 7.01 -9.02
CA GLY A 254 -12.04 6.95 -8.00
C GLY A 254 -11.28 5.62 -8.01
N THR A 255 -11.97 4.50 -8.24
CA THR A 255 -11.36 3.18 -8.38
C THR A 255 -10.38 3.14 -9.55
N PHE A 256 -10.79 3.58 -10.74
CA PHE A 256 -9.94 3.53 -11.93
C PHE A 256 -8.87 4.63 -11.95
N ILE A 257 -9.10 5.78 -11.33
CA ILE A 257 -8.08 6.84 -11.17
C ILE A 257 -6.88 6.33 -10.35
N MET A 258 -7.12 5.53 -9.33
CA MET A 258 -6.06 4.97 -8.48
C MET A 258 -5.40 3.70 -9.06
N LEU A 259 -6.01 3.07 -10.08
CA LEU A 259 -5.63 1.74 -10.57
C LEU A 259 -4.17 1.66 -11.05
N ALA A 260 -3.76 2.56 -11.98
CA ALA A 260 -2.39 2.55 -12.50
C ALA A 260 -1.35 2.80 -11.40
N THR A 261 -1.70 3.60 -10.38
CA THR A 261 -0.83 3.87 -9.23
C THR A 261 -0.56 2.58 -8.45
N TYR A 262 -1.57 1.78 -8.15
CA TYR A 262 -1.39 0.50 -7.47
C TYR A 262 -0.60 -0.50 -8.31
N VAL A 263 -0.94 -0.65 -9.59
CA VAL A 263 -0.23 -1.57 -10.48
C VAL A 263 1.24 -1.17 -10.59
N LEU A 264 1.54 0.11 -10.86
CA LEU A 264 2.90 0.61 -10.92
C LEU A 264 3.68 0.30 -9.64
N PHE A 265 3.09 0.57 -8.47
CA PHE A 265 3.75 0.33 -7.19
C PHE A 265 4.16 -1.14 -7.00
N TYR A 266 3.24 -2.07 -7.24
CA TYR A 266 3.52 -3.50 -7.05
C TYR A 266 4.39 -4.10 -8.15
N LEU A 267 4.37 -3.53 -9.35
CA LEU A 267 5.37 -3.86 -10.36
C LEU A 267 6.76 -3.38 -9.93
N MET A 268 6.89 -2.14 -9.42
CA MET A 268 8.18 -1.59 -9.01
C MET A 268 8.75 -2.22 -7.74
N THR A 269 7.94 -2.77 -6.86
CA THR A 269 8.41 -3.38 -5.61
C THR A 269 8.48 -4.90 -5.71
N THR A 270 7.37 -5.56 -5.97
CA THR A 270 7.25 -7.01 -5.88
C THR A 270 7.72 -7.71 -7.16
N PHE A 271 7.26 -7.26 -8.33
CA PHE A 271 7.68 -7.88 -9.59
C PHE A 271 9.16 -7.62 -9.89
N THR A 272 9.64 -6.38 -9.75
CA THR A 272 11.07 -6.10 -10.02
C THR A 272 11.99 -6.84 -9.05
N LEU A 273 11.61 -7.01 -7.78
CA LEU A 273 12.37 -7.83 -6.83
C LEU A 273 12.41 -9.29 -7.27
N THR A 274 11.28 -9.84 -7.70
CA THR A 274 11.19 -11.21 -8.22
C THR A 274 12.06 -11.38 -9.46
N TYR A 275 11.87 -10.52 -10.46
CA TYR A 275 12.59 -10.58 -11.73
C TYR A 275 14.08 -10.28 -11.56
N GLY A 276 14.41 -9.32 -10.70
CA GLY A 276 15.78 -8.92 -10.41
C GLY A 276 16.62 -10.00 -9.73
N THR A 277 16.03 -10.74 -8.80
CA THR A 277 16.76 -11.75 -8.02
C THR A 277 16.72 -13.16 -8.62
N ARG A 278 15.91 -13.41 -9.65
CA ARG A 278 15.87 -14.69 -10.34
C ARG A 278 17.15 -14.89 -11.15
N PRO A 279 17.74 -16.11 -11.19
CA PRO A 279 18.92 -16.39 -12.00
C PRO A 279 18.73 -16.01 -13.47
N ALA A 280 19.79 -15.47 -14.09
CA ALA A 280 19.72 -15.00 -15.48
C ALA A 280 19.77 -16.14 -16.51
N SER A 281 20.23 -17.33 -16.11
CA SER A 281 20.31 -18.50 -17.00
C SER A 281 20.01 -19.79 -16.24
N LEU A 282 19.60 -20.84 -16.98
CA LEU A 282 19.38 -22.15 -16.42
C LEU A 282 20.66 -22.75 -15.80
N GLU A 283 21.83 -22.48 -16.41
CA GLU A 283 23.12 -22.93 -15.87
C GLU A 283 23.39 -22.27 -14.49
N ALA A 284 23.17 -20.97 -14.39
CA ALA A 284 23.32 -20.26 -13.12
C ALA A 284 22.33 -20.77 -12.05
N ALA A 285 21.09 -21.12 -12.45
CA ALA A 285 20.10 -21.71 -11.57
C ALA A 285 20.52 -23.11 -11.10
N ARG A 286 21.02 -23.95 -11.97
CA ARG A 286 21.54 -25.28 -11.63
C ARG A 286 22.73 -25.20 -10.68
N ALA A 287 23.70 -24.33 -10.98
CA ALA A 287 24.87 -24.11 -10.12
C ALA A 287 24.48 -23.61 -8.72
N ALA A 288 23.52 -22.71 -8.64
CA ALA A 288 23.00 -22.22 -7.36
C ALA A 288 22.29 -23.33 -6.55
N ALA A 289 21.48 -24.14 -7.19
CA ALA A 289 20.78 -25.27 -6.59
C ALA A 289 21.74 -26.36 -6.07
N GLU A 290 22.79 -26.68 -6.87
CA GLU A 290 23.84 -27.62 -6.49
C GLU A 290 24.63 -27.12 -5.28
N LYS A 291 25.04 -25.85 -5.29
CA LYS A 291 25.71 -25.19 -4.14
C LYS A 291 24.86 -25.19 -2.87
N ALA A 292 23.53 -25.14 -3.02
CA ALA A 292 22.58 -25.23 -1.90
C ALA A 292 22.31 -26.69 -1.45
N GLY A 293 22.94 -27.69 -2.07
CA GLY A 293 22.72 -29.11 -1.76
C GLY A 293 21.35 -29.66 -2.19
N LYS A 294 20.64 -28.96 -3.07
CA LYS A 294 19.33 -29.33 -3.60
C LYS A 294 19.35 -29.27 -5.14
N PRO A 295 19.89 -30.28 -5.82
CA PRO A 295 19.98 -30.25 -7.27
C PRO A 295 18.62 -30.09 -7.94
N MET A 296 18.58 -29.27 -8.99
CA MET A 296 17.37 -28.99 -9.74
C MET A 296 16.85 -30.21 -10.45
N THR A 297 15.57 -30.51 -10.33
CA THR A 297 14.92 -31.60 -11.06
C THR A 297 14.74 -31.23 -12.54
N GLU A 298 14.62 -32.24 -13.43
CA GLU A 298 14.37 -32.01 -14.87
C GLU A 298 13.05 -31.24 -15.10
N ALA A 299 12.01 -31.46 -14.28
CA ALA A 299 10.76 -30.75 -14.36
C ALA A 299 10.95 -29.26 -13.99
N ALA A 300 11.76 -28.97 -12.96
CA ALA A 300 12.10 -27.59 -12.57
C ALA A 300 12.97 -26.89 -13.63
N ALA A 301 13.89 -27.64 -14.28
CA ALA A 301 14.69 -27.10 -15.34
C ALA A 301 13.85 -26.77 -16.60
N ALA A 302 12.88 -27.64 -16.94
CA ALA A 302 11.96 -27.40 -18.05
C ALA A 302 10.99 -26.19 -17.81
N ALA A 303 10.67 -25.91 -16.56
CA ALA A 303 9.82 -24.78 -16.16
C ALA A 303 10.64 -23.53 -15.78
N PHE A 304 11.94 -23.51 -16.05
CA PHE A 304 12.79 -22.37 -15.68
C PHE A 304 12.50 -21.14 -16.52
N VAL A 305 12.31 -20.00 -15.86
CA VAL A 305 12.12 -18.69 -16.50
C VAL A 305 13.22 -17.74 -16.03
N PRO A 306 14.00 -17.12 -16.96
CA PRO A 306 15.16 -16.31 -16.61
C PRO A 306 14.77 -14.94 -16.01
N GLY A 307 15.60 -14.43 -15.08
CA GLY A 307 15.53 -13.09 -14.54
C GLY A 307 16.79 -12.28 -14.82
N LEU A 308 17.15 -11.35 -13.92
CA LEU A 308 18.34 -10.50 -14.07
C LEU A 308 19.60 -11.03 -13.35
N GLY A 309 19.45 -11.93 -12.39
CA GLY A 309 20.56 -12.57 -11.69
C GLY A 309 21.26 -11.73 -10.63
N TYR A 310 20.66 -10.63 -10.17
CA TYR A 310 21.20 -9.86 -9.05
C TYR A 310 21.13 -10.66 -7.75
N THR A 311 22.09 -10.40 -6.84
CA THR A 311 21.95 -10.91 -5.48
C THR A 311 20.78 -10.25 -4.78
N ARG A 312 20.20 -10.94 -3.79
CA ARG A 312 19.12 -10.38 -2.95
C ARG A 312 19.49 -9.01 -2.37
N ASN A 313 20.68 -8.91 -1.82
CA ASN A 313 21.12 -7.71 -1.12
C ASN A 313 21.35 -6.55 -2.09
N ASP A 314 21.96 -6.81 -3.24
CA ASP A 314 22.19 -5.76 -4.25
C ASP A 314 20.85 -5.20 -4.74
N PHE A 315 19.89 -6.08 -5.03
CA PHE A 315 18.58 -5.63 -5.53
C PHE A 315 17.77 -4.89 -4.46
N LEU A 316 17.84 -5.28 -3.19
CA LEU A 316 17.22 -4.54 -2.10
C LEU A 316 17.82 -3.13 -1.94
N TRP A 317 19.14 -2.97 -2.10
CA TRP A 317 19.75 -1.66 -2.13
C TRP A 317 19.29 -0.80 -3.31
N MET A 318 19.16 -1.40 -4.49
CA MET A 318 18.63 -0.73 -5.68
C MET A 318 17.19 -0.26 -5.44
N LEU A 319 16.35 -1.11 -4.84
CA LEU A 319 14.97 -0.75 -4.49
C LEU A 319 14.93 0.39 -3.47
N ILE A 320 15.72 0.34 -2.40
CA ILE A 320 15.77 1.40 -1.39
C ILE A 320 16.18 2.73 -2.03
N ALA A 321 17.22 2.72 -2.90
CA ALA A 321 17.63 3.91 -3.63
C ALA A 321 16.49 4.47 -4.51
N GLY A 322 15.76 3.60 -5.21
CA GLY A 322 14.58 4.00 -6.00
C GLY A 322 13.47 4.59 -5.13
N VAL A 323 13.17 3.98 -3.98
CA VAL A 323 12.10 4.43 -3.07
C VAL A 323 12.39 5.79 -2.44
N VAL A 324 13.65 6.20 -2.32
CA VAL A 324 13.99 7.59 -1.92
C VAL A 324 13.35 8.58 -2.89
N PHE A 325 13.40 8.29 -4.20
CA PHE A 325 12.73 9.13 -5.23
C PHE A 325 11.22 9.08 -5.10
N PHE A 326 10.64 7.94 -4.72
CA PHE A 326 9.21 7.88 -4.37
C PHE A 326 8.85 8.90 -3.28
N GLY A 327 9.60 8.95 -2.19
CA GLY A 327 9.39 9.92 -1.11
C GLY A 327 9.54 11.37 -1.57
N ILE A 328 10.62 11.70 -2.30
CA ILE A 328 10.89 13.04 -2.83
C ILE A 328 9.74 13.49 -3.74
N PHE A 329 9.37 12.66 -4.72
CA PHE A 329 8.34 13.03 -5.70
C PHE A 329 6.92 13.01 -5.11
N THR A 330 6.67 12.27 -4.02
CA THR A 330 5.44 12.41 -3.23
C THR A 330 5.32 13.83 -2.67
N LEU A 331 6.38 14.40 -2.09
CA LEU A 331 6.38 15.79 -1.61
C LEU A 331 6.26 16.80 -2.75
N VAL A 332 6.96 16.60 -3.85
CA VAL A 332 6.91 17.47 -5.03
C VAL A 332 5.51 17.50 -5.66
N SER A 333 4.78 16.40 -5.58
CA SER A 333 3.46 16.27 -6.18
C SER A 333 2.41 17.21 -5.57
N GLY A 334 2.47 17.49 -4.27
CA GLY A 334 1.52 18.37 -3.58
C GLY A 334 1.50 19.79 -4.16
N PRO A 335 2.62 20.52 -4.17
CA PRO A 335 2.72 21.84 -4.80
C PRO A 335 2.33 21.85 -6.29
N LEU A 336 2.69 20.82 -7.05
CA LEU A 336 2.32 20.71 -8.46
C LEU A 336 0.80 20.54 -8.63
N ALA A 337 0.17 19.70 -7.81
CA ALA A 337 -1.28 19.51 -7.82
C ALA A 337 -2.04 20.76 -7.39
N GLU A 338 -1.50 21.57 -6.46
CA GLU A 338 -2.09 22.87 -6.12
C GLU A 338 -1.96 23.88 -7.27
N LYS A 339 -0.81 23.92 -7.93
CA LYS A 339 -0.54 24.89 -9.01
C LYS A 339 -1.32 24.58 -10.29
N TYR A 340 -1.28 23.34 -10.75
CA TYR A 340 -1.82 22.95 -12.06
C TYR A 340 -3.20 22.30 -12.01
N GLY A 341 -3.69 21.96 -10.82
CA GLY A 341 -4.90 21.16 -10.60
C GLY A 341 -4.59 19.67 -10.49
N ARG A 342 -5.44 18.95 -9.74
CA ARG A 342 -5.25 17.51 -9.49
C ARG A 342 -5.38 16.70 -10.76
N ARG A 343 -6.45 16.94 -11.52
CA ARG A 343 -6.78 16.23 -12.76
C ARG A 343 -5.72 16.42 -13.84
N LYS A 344 -5.34 17.65 -14.15
CA LYS A 344 -4.36 17.94 -15.22
C LYS A 344 -3.00 17.31 -14.92
N MET A 345 -2.54 17.46 -13.69
CA MET A 345 -1.28 16.87 -13.25
C MET A 345 -1.31 15.34 -13.37
N LEU A 346 -2.36 14.70 -12.88
CA LEU A 346 -2.48 13.24 -12.94
C LEU A 346 -2.59 12.71 -14.36
N ILE A 347 -3.25 13.42 -15.29
CA ILE A 347 -3.25 13.05 -16.71
C ILE A 347 -1.84 13.06 -17.27
N ALA A 348 -1.04 14.11 -17.01
CA ALA A 348 0.33 14.20 -17.50
C ALA A 348 1.22 13.08 -16.92
N VAL A 349 1.12 12.81 -15.61
CA VAL A 349 1.91 11.77 -14.95
C VAL A 349 1.47 10.37 -15.43
N THR A 350 0.17 10.13 -15.59
CA THR A 350 -0.34 8.84 -16.09
C THR A 350 0.04 8.60 -17.55
N ALA A 351 0.11 9.65 -18.37
CA ALA A 351 0.71 9.56 -19.72
C ALA A 351 2.21 9.18 -19.64
N GLY A 352 2.93 9.70 -18.64
CA GLY A 352 4.29 9.25 -18.33
C GLY A 352 4.36 7.77 -17.96
N ILE A 353 3.41 7.26 -17.17
CA ILE A 353 3.32 5.81 -16.83
C ILE A 353 3.03 4.97 -18.07
N PHE A 354 2.16 5.45 -18.97
CA PHE A 354 1.89 4.80 -20.25
C PHE A 354 3.18 4.61 -21.06
N VAL A 355 3.95 5.67 -21.26
CA VAL A 355 5.25 5.63 -21.98
C VAL A 355 6.25 4.74 -21.24
N PHE A 356 6.29 4.83 -19.91
CA PHE A 356 7.17 4.03 -19.07
C PHE A 356 6.92 2.53 -19.21
N GLY A 357 5.65 2.11 -19.33
CA GLY A 357 5.31 0.70 -19.60
C GLY A 357 5.88 0.19 -20.93
N LEU A 358 5.91 1.02 -21.96
CA LEU A 358 6.53 0.68 -23.25
C LEU A 358 8.06 0.61 -23.18
N LEU A 359 8.67 1.30 -22.21
CA LEU A 359 10.12 1.31 -22.00
C LEU A 359 10.63 0.17 -21.09
N PHE A 360 9.75 -0.72 -20.60
CA PHE A 360 10.14 -1.79 -19.67
C PHE A 360 11.26 -2.66 -20.21
N VAL A 361 11.11 -3.16 -21.43
CA VAL A 361 12.12 -4.04 -22.06
C VAL A 361 13.46 -3.32 -22.28
N PRO A 362 13.52 -2.15 -22.98
CA PRO A 362 14.80 -1.48 -23.20
C PRO A 362 15.49 -1.06 -21.90
N LEU A 363 14.73 -0.69 -20.85
CA LEU A 363 15.33 -0.32 -19.57
C LEU A 363 15.91 -1.54 -18.85
N PHE A 364 15.20 -2.67 -18.78
CA PHE A 364 15.75 -3.90 -18.20
C PHE A 364 16.93 -4.45 -18.97
N SER A 365 16.93 -4.34 -20.30
CA SER A 365 18.04 -4.79 -21.16
C SER A 365 19.30 -3.90 -21.04
N GLY A 366 19.19 -2.73 -20.44
CA GLY A 366 20.30 -1.79 -20.21
C GLY A 366 21.25 -2.16 -19.04
N GLY A 367 21.18 -3.39 -18.51
CA GLY A 367 21.99 -3.85 -17.40
C GLY A 367 21.72 -3.05 -16.11
N PHE A 368 22.77 -2.85 -15.30
CA PHE A 368 22.64 -2.14 -14.02
C PHE A 368 22.10 -0.71 -14.19
N ILE A 369 22.65 0.06 -15.12
CA ILE A 369 22.22 1.47 -15.36
C ILE A 369 20.75 1.51 -15.82
N GLY A 370 20.38 0.64 -16.74
CA GLY A 370 18.99 0.57 -17.23
C GLY A 370 18.00 0.15 -16.14
N THR A 371 18.35 -0.85 -15.32
CA THR A 371 17.53 -1.28 -14.19
C THR A 371 17.40 -0.18 -13.12
N MET A 372 18.50 0.52 -12.80
CA MET A 372 18.44 1.66 -11.88
C MET A 372 17.59 2.81 -12.44
N ALA A 373 17.73 3.13 -13.73
CA ALA A 373 16.89 4.13 -14.39
C ALA A 373 15.41 3.74 -14.34
N LEU A 374 15.09 2.47 -14.59
CA LEU A 374 13.72 1.93 -14.47
C LEU A 374 13.18 2.15 -13.04
N LEU A 375 13.94 1.79 -12.02
CA LEU A 375 13.51 1.95 -10.62
C LEU A 375 13.33 3.43 -10.26
N VAL A 376 14.28 4.29 -10.59
CA VAL A 376 14.21 5.73 -10.29
C VAL A 376 13.03 6.39 -11.00
N ILE A 377 12.84 6.14 -12.29
CA ILE A 377 11.72 6.70 -13.06
C ILE A 377 10.38 6.15 -12.56
N GLY A 378 10.27 4.83 -12.38
CA GLY A 378 9.05 4.19 -11.90
C GLY A 378 8.63 4.69 -10.51
N PHE A 379 9.55 4.79 -9.56
CA PHE A 379 9.27 5.32 -8.23
C PHE A 379 9.03 6.83 -8.21
N SER A 380 9.63 7.59 -9.12
CA SER A 380 9.31 9.02 -9.29
C SER A 380 7.89 9.21 -9.79
N LEU A 381 7.48 8.47 -10.82
CA LEU A 381 6.10 8.47 -11.33
C LEU A 381 5.12 8.02 -10.24
N MET A 382 5.50 7.01 -9.45
CA MET A 382 4.71 6.56 -8.30
C MET A 382 4.48 7.69 -7.30
N GLY A 383 5.53 8.42 -6.91
CA GLY A 383 5.41 9.57 -5.99
C GLY A 383 4.49 10.66 -6.53
N LEU A 384 4.64 10.98 -7.80
CA LEU A 384 3.82 11.99 -8.48
C LEU A 384 2.33 11.61 -8.56
N THR A 385 1.99 10.33 -8.69
CA THR A 385 0.59 9.90 -8.69
C THR A 385 0.03 9.73 -7.28
N PHE A 386 0.80 9.14 -6.37
CA PHE A 386 0.33 8.73 -5.05
C PHE A 386 0.07 9.93 -4.12
N GLY A 387 0.94 10.95 -4.15
CA GLY A 387 0.82 12.11 -3.27
C GLY A 387 -0.53 12.83 -3.36
N PRO A 388 -1.00 13.23 -4.56
CA PRO A 388 -2.26 13.96 -4.71
C PRO A 388 -3.50 13.13 -4.36
N MET A 389 -3.41 11.80 -4.33
CA MET A 389 -4.56 10.92 -4.06
C MET A 389 -5.14 11.13 -2.66
N GLY A 390 -4.31 11.55 -1.69
CA GLY A 390 -4.77 11.89 -0.34
C GLY A 390 -5.80 13.02 -0.32
N ALA A 391 -5.75 13.94 -1.29
CA ALA A 391 -6.74 15.00 -1.44
C ALA A 391 -7.81 14.63 -2.49
N LEU A 392 -7.41 14.16 -3.67
CA LEU A 392 -8.31 13.92 -4.79
C LEU A 392 -9.41 12.90 -4.47
N LEU A 393 -9.07 11.74 -3.92
CA LEU A 393 -10.08 10.70 -3.68
C LEU A 393 -11.21 11.17 -2.76
N PRO A 394 -10.93 11.82 -1.60
CA PRO A 394 -12.00 12.43 -0.81
C PRO A 394 -12.77 13.55 -1.53
N GLU A 395 -12.07 14.37 -2.34
CA GLU A 395 -12.68 15.49 -3.09
C GLU A 395 -13.69 15.03 -4.14
N LEU A 396 -13.63 13.78 -4.63
CA LEU A 396 -14.61 13.23 -5.58
C LEU A 396 -16.01 13.06 -4.98
N PHE A 397 -16.12 12.98 -3.65
CA PHE A 397 -17.35 12.63 -2.97
C PHE A 397 -17.97 13.81 -2.20
N PRO A 398 -19.31 13.89 -2.16
CA PRO A 398 -20.01 14.82 -1.27
C PRO A 398 -19.62 14.60 0.20
N THR A 399 -19.71 15.66 1.00
CA THR A 399 -19.27 15.69 2.40
C THR A 399 -19.89 14.57 3.25
N ASN A 400 -21.16 14.28 3.06
CA ASN A 400 -21.92 13.28 3.81
C ASN A 400 -21.54 11.80 3.55
N VAL A 401 -20.82 11.52 2.46
CA VAL A 401 -20.37 10.17 2.07
C VAL A 401 -18.89 10.12 1.73
N ARG A 402 -18.15 11.21 1.93
CA ARG A 402 -16.76 11.40 1.54
C ARG A 402 -15.82 10.35 2.13
N TYR A 403 -15.93 10.08 3.43
CA TYR A 403 -15.12 9.06 4.10
C TYR A 403 -15.35 7.69 3.48
N THR A 404 -16.59 7.24 3.45
CA THR A 404 -16.96 5.91 2.94
C THR A 404 -16.66 5.78 1.45
N GLY A 405 -16.99 6.80 0.65
CA GLY A 405 -16.75 6.78 -0.79
C GLY A 405 -15.26 6.68 -1.13
N SER A 406 -14.41 7.48 -0.50
CA SER A 406 -12.96 7.41 -0.70
C SER A 406 -12.35 6.10 -0.23
N ALA A 407 -12.79 5.57 0.94
CA ALA A 407 -12.34 4.28 1.45
C ALA A 407 -12.69 3.14 0.50
N VAL A 408 -13.91 3.10 0.02
CA VAL A 408 -14.40 2.06 -0.90
C VAL A 408 -13.66 2.13 -2.24
N SER A 409 -13.49 3.33 -2.85
CA SER A 409 -12.72 3.50 -4.08
C SER A 409 -11.28 3.03 -3.92
N TYR A 410 -10.62 3.43 -2.84
CA TYR A 410 -9.25 3.03 -2.51
C TYR A 410 -9.12 1.51 -2.39
N ASN A 411 -10.04 0.87 -1.66
CA ASN A 411 -10.02 -0.57 -1.43
C ASN A 411 -10.37 -1.38 -2.69
N PHE A 412 -11.35 -0.96 -3.49
CA PHE A 412 -11.64 -1.61 -4.78
C PHE A 412 -10.47 -1.49 -5.75
N SER A 413 -9.85 -0.31 -5.85
CA SER A 413 -8.64 -0.13 -6.65
C SER A 413 -7.50 -1.02 -6.17
N SER A 414 -7.35 -1.19 -4.85
CA SER A 414 -6.33 -2.07 -4.28
C SER A 414 -6.55 -3.55 -4.61
N ILE A 415 -7.80 -4.00 -4.70
CA ILE A 415 -8.10 -5.37 -5.16
C ILE A 415 -7.71 -5.52 -6.63
N LEU A 416 -8.17 -4.62 -7.49
CA LEU A 416 -7.93 -4.68 -8.95
C LEU A 416 -6.45 -4.44 -9.32
N GLY A 417 -5.75 -3.61 -8.57
CA GLY A 417 -4.36 -3.25 -8.84
C GLY A 417 -3.36 -4.00 -7.98
N ALA A 418 -3.49 -3.92 -6.65
CA ALA A 418 -2.47 -4.41 -5.74
C ALA A 418 -2.54 -5.93 -5.47
N ALA A 419 -3.76 -6.47 -5.28
CA ALA A 419 -3.92 -7.90 -4.98
C ALA A 419 -3.49 -8.78 -6.15
N VAL A 420 -3.85 -8.39 -7.37
CA VAL A 420 -3.67 -9.22 -8.56
C VAL A 420 -2.42 -8.87 -9.39
N ALA A 421 -1.87 -7.65 -9.26
CA ALA A 421 -0.77 -7.20 -10.11
C ALA A 421 0.49 -8.08 -10.00
N PRO A 422 1.00 -8.47 -8.82
CA PRO A 422 2.16 -9.36 -8.74
C PRO A 422 1.89 -10.72 -9.39
N PHE A 423 0.70 -11.27 -9.16
CA PHE A 423 0.28 -12.55 -9.73
C PHE A 423 0.20 -12.48 -11.26
N ILE A 424 -0.50 -11.48 -11.79
CA ILE A 424 -0.62 -11.27 -13.24
C ILE A 424 0.75 -11.03 -13.86
N ALA A 425 1.62 -10.23 -13.23
CA ALA A 425 2.94 -9.91 -13.75
C ALA A 425 3.81 -11.15 -13.88
N VAL A 426 3.82 -12.04 -12.87
CA VAL A 426 4.59 -13.30 -12.94
C VAL A 426 4.01 -14.25 -14.00
N ALA A 427 2.68 -14.39 -14.07
CA ALA A 427 2.05 -15.22 -15.09
C ALA A 427 2.32 -14.71 -16.52
N LEU A 428 2.30 -13.39 -16.74
CA LEU A 428 2.62 -12.77 -18.04
C LEU A 428 4.11 -12.90 -18.39
N TRP A 429 5.00 -12.77 -17.41
CA TRP A 429 6.42 -12.97 -17.58
C TRP A 429 6.77 -14.41 -17.95
N GLU A 430 6.12 -15.38 -17.29
CA GLU A 430 6.24 -16.81 -17.63
C GLU A 430 5.69 -17.10 -19.03
N ALA A 431 4.50 -16.57 -19.36
CA ALA A 431 3.88 -16.73 -20.69
C ALA A 431 4.71 -16.11 -21.85
N ALA A 432 5.61 -15.19 -21.53
CA ALA A 432 6.52 -14.54 -22.47
C ALA A 432 7.94 -15.13 -22.41
N ASP A 433 8.12 -16.36 -21.94
CA ASP A 433 9.41 -17.06 -21.84
C ASP A 433 10.50 -16.24 -21.15
N GLY A 434 10.14 -15.49 -20.11
CA GLY A 434 11.07 -14.65 -19.35
C GLY A 434 11.26 -13.22 -19.88
N SER A 435 10.55 -12.82 -20.92
CA SER A 435 10.55 -11.43 -21.38
C SER A 435 9.58 -10.59 -20.55
N PRO A 436 9.97 -9.38 -20.06
CA PRO A 436 9.07 -8.48 -19.34
C PRO A 436 8.12 -7.70 -20.26
N VAL A 437 8.06 -8.00 -21.56
CA VAL A 437 7.27 -7.26 -22.55
C VAL A 437 5.77 -7.24 -22.21
N LEU A 438 5.19 -8.39 -21.86
CA LEU A 438 3.78 -8.48 -21.51
C LEU A 438 3.46 -7.74 -20.20
N VAL A 439 4.43 -7.69 -19.28
CA VAL A 439 4.30 -6.92 -18.04
C VAL A 439 4.27 -5.42 -18.33
N GLY A 440 5.11 -4.93 -19.24
CA GLY A 440 5.07 -3.55 -19.72
C GLY A 440 3.74 -3.20 -20.40
N ILE A 441 3.22 -4.10 -21.25
CA ILE A 441 1.90 -3.95 -21.90
C ILE A 441 0.78 -3.92 -20.85
N TYR A 442 0.85 -4.76 -19.83
CA TYR A 442 -0.10 -4.75 -18.71
C TYR A 442 -0.14 -3.40 -18.01
N LEU A 443 1.02 -2.84 -17.63
CA LEU A 443 1.11 -1.51 -17.02
C LEU A 443 0.53 -0.43 -17.94
N THR A 444 0.89 -0.45 -19.21
CA THR A 444 0.38 0.47 -20.25
C THR A 444 -1.14 0.41 -20.36
N SER A 445 -1.71 -0.80 -20.36
CA SER A 445 -3.17 -1.01 -20.40
C SER A 445 -3.88 -0.44 -19.17
N MET A 446 -3.30 -0.61 -17.99
CA MET A 446 -3.85 -0.03 -16.75
C MET A 446 -3.74 1.48 -16.73
N ALA A 447 -2.67 2.04 -17.31
CA ALA A 447 -2.53 3.49 -17.48
C ALA A 447 -3.61 4.05 -18.45
N VAL A 448 -3.97 3.33 -19.51
CA VAL A 448 -5.08 3.72 -20.40
C VAL A 448 -6.40 3.78 -19.63
N LEU A 449 -6.72 2.77 -18.84
CA LEU A 449 -7.95 2.77 -18.03
C LEU A 449 -7.99 3.95 -17.06
N THR A 450 -6.86 4.26 -16.42
CA THR A 450 -6.74 5.41 -15.51
C THR A 450 -6.87 6.73 -16.29
N LEU A 451 -6.28 6.86 -17.48
CA LEU A 451 -6.44 8.06 -18.33
C LEU A 451 -7.91 8.26 -18.72
N ILE A 452 -8.62 7.21 -19.12
CA ILE A 452 -10.05 7.31 -19.45
C ILE A 452 -10.82 7.84 -18.24
N ALA A 453 -10.59 7.29 -17.04
CA ALA A 453 -11.26 7.76 -15.84
C ALA A 453 -10.93 9.22 -15.51
N LEU A 454 -9.67 9.64 -15.68
CA LEU A 454 -9.24 11.01 -15.46
C LEU A 454 -9.85 11.99 -16.49
N PHE A 455 -9.98 11.59 -17.77
CA PHE A 455 -10.62 12.42 -18.79
C PHE A 455 -12.12 12.61 -18.54
N VAL A 456 -12.81 11.61 -18.01
CA VAL A 456 -14.24 11.67 -17.63
C VAL A 456 -14.45 12.42 -16.31
N SER A 457 -13.45 12.41 -15.39
CA SER A 457 -13.55 13.09 -14.10
C SER A 457 -13.53 14.62 -14.24
N LYS A 458 -14.01 15.31 -13.21
CA LYS A 458 -13.93 16.77 -13.10
C LYS A 458 -12.70 17.19 -12.30
N GLU A 459 -12.22 18.43 -12.53
CA GLU A 459 -11.18 19.04 -11.65
C GLU A 459 -11.77 19.31 -10.26
N THR A 460 -11.00 19.01 -9.22
CA THR A 460 -11.45 19.11 -7.84
C THR A 460 -10.76 20.21 -7.03
N ARG A 461 -9.73 20.87 -7.58
CA ARG A 461 -8.90 21.86 -6.86
C ARG A 461 -9.71 22.98 -6.23
N ASP A 462 -10.67 23.51 -6.97
CA ASP A 462 -11.42 24.72 -6.61
C ASP A 462 -12.81 24.39 -6.01
N LEU A 463 -13.05 23.11 -5.62
CA LEU A 463 -14.31 22.69 -5.01
C LEU A 463 -14.46 23.29 -3.60
N ASP A 464 -15.66 23.82 -3.34
CA ASP A 464 -16.06 24.19 -1.98
C ASP A 464 -16.21 22.90 -1.14
N TYR A 465 -15.24 22.68 -0.26
CA TYR A 465 -15.13 21.44 0.51
C TYR A 465 -16.19 21.29 1.59
N GLU A 466 -16.72 22.45 2.07
CA GLU A 466 -17.70 22.47 3.17
C GLU A 466 -19.15 22.36 2.65
N ASN A 467 -19.44 22.98 1.49
CA ASN A 467 -20.79 23.08 0.94
C ASN A 467 -21.07 22.09 -0.19
N ASN A 468 -20.18 21.13 -0.46
CA ASN A 468 -20.39 20.11 -1.49
C ASN A 468 -21.37 19.03 -0.97
N VAL A 469 -22.64 19.38 -0.90
CA VAL A 469 -23.75 18.49 -0.53
C VAL A 469 -24.39 17.98 -1.83
N ALA A 470 -24.58 16.64 -1.94
CA ALA A 470 -25.26 16.01 -3.09
C ALA A 470 -26.77 16.18 -3.01
#